data_66069cc7c0461d6e8f938a7dbf379c3b
#
_entry.id   66069cc7c0461d6e8f938a7dbf379c3b
#
_cell.length_a   1.000
_cell.length_b   1.000
_cell.length_c   1.000
_cell.angle_alpha   90.00
_cell.angle_beta   90.00
_cell.angle_gamma   90.00
#
_symmetry.space_group_name_H-M   'P 1'
#
loop_
_entity.id
_entity.type
_entity.pdbx_description
1 polymer ?
#
loop_
_entity_poly.entity_id
_entity_poly.type
_entity_poly.pdbx_seq_one_letter_code
_entity_poly.pdbx_strand_id
1 'polypeptide(L)'
;MGDKTQTHPGAAGRALTADRPASIRNVVLVGHSGSGKTTLVEALALTAGAVNRAGRVEDGGSVSDYDEIEHRQQRSVQLSLVPVAWDGIKINILDTPGYADFVGELRAGLRAADAALFVVSASDGVDGSTRMVWEECAAVGMPRAIVITHLEAARADFEETTRICAEAFGDDDPDAVLPLYLPLRGAEGPDGHAPVTGLVGLLTRKLFDYSTGERKESEPGADQLPDLDEARNRLIEGIIAESEDETLMDRYLGGEQVEIKTLIQDLERAVARGRFFPVLAAAPATDGARQGLGTVELLDLITGGFPTPSNTRCPA
;
A
#
# COMPACT_ATOMS: atom_id res chain seq x y z
N MET A 1 -6.55 -13.66 34.22
CA MET A 1 -6.95 -12.23 34.20
C MET A 1 -6.00 -11.56 33.23
N GLY A 2 -6.37 -11.45 31.95
CA GLY A 2 -5.58 -10.84 30.90
C GLY A 2 -5.90 -9.34 30.89
N ASP A 3 -4.90 -8.55 31.16
CA ASP A 3 -4.98 -7.08 31.09
C ASP A 3 -5.07 -6.67 29.62
N LYS A 4 -6.27 -6.33 29.18
CA LYS A 4 -6.52 -5.72 27.85
C LYS A 4 -6.16 -4.25 27.95
N THR A 5 -4.90 -3.91 27.92
CA THR A 5 -4.44 -2.55 27.70
C THR A 5 -4.62 -2.19 26.23
N GLN A 6 -5.80 -1.73 25.86
CA GLN A 6 -6.01 -0.99 24.62
C GLN A 6 -5.29 0.36 24.76
N THR A 7 -4.12 0.48 24.17
CA THR A 7 -3.43 1.75 24.03
C THR A 7 -3.98 2.49 22.82
N HIS A 8 -4.84 3.46 23.04
CA HIS A 8 -5.24 4.40 21.99
C HIS A 8 -4.10 5.42 21.79
N PRO A 9 -3.55 5.55 20.56
CA PRO A 9 -2.70 6.69 20.22
C PRO A 9 -3.57 7.95 20.28
N GLY A 10 -3.08 9.01 20.84
CA GLY A 10 -3.86 10.21 21.11
C GLY A 10 -4.29 10.35 22.57
N ALA A 11 -4.32 9.29 23.37
CA ALA A 11 -4.24 9.41 24.83
C ALA A 11 -2.78 9.65 25.18
N ALA A 12 -2.47 10.85 25.66
CA ALA A 12 -1.14 11.31 26.01
C ALA A 12 -0.26 10.16 26.58
N GLY A 13 0.74 9.74 25.84
CA GLY A 13 1.94 9.20 26.41
C GLY A 13 2.16 7.70 26.43
N ARG A 14 1.37 6.84 25.82
CA ARG A 14 1.76 5.41 25.75
C ARG A 14 2.10 5.00 24.31
N ALA A 15 3.40 4.89 24.02
CA ALA A 15 3.89 4.36 22.77
C ALA A 15 3.44 2.88 22.60
N LEU A 16 3.05 2.51 21.40
CA LEU A 16 2.83 1.10 21.05
C LEU A 16 4.12 0.32 21.29
N THR A 17 4.05 -0.75 22.06
CA THR A 17 5.20 -1.60 22.36
C THR A 17 5.12 -2.89 21.57
N ALA A 18 6.28 -3.38 21.13
CA ALA A 18 6.42 -4.70 20.53
C ALA A 18 7.46 -5.48 21.35
N ASP A 19 7.14 -6.74 21.67
CA ASP A 19 7.99 -7.57 22.55
C ASP A 19 9.20 -8.17 21.79
N ARG A 20 9.14 -8.21 20.46
CA ARG A 20 10.16 -8.84 19.60
C ARG A 20 10.20 -8.19 18.22
N PRO A 21 11.38 -8.23 17.54
CA PRO A 21 11.52 -7.67 16.19
C PRO A 21 10.54 -8.28 15.18
N ALA A 22 10.19 -9.56 15.31
CA ALA A 22 9.23 -10.23 14.44
C ALA A 22 7.83 -9.58 14.43
N SER A 23 7.48 -8.84 15.49
CA SER A 23 6.21 -8.11 15.61
C SER A 23 6.32 -6.63 15.21
N ILE A 24 7.33 -6.26 14.39
CA ILE A 24 7.55 -4.90 13.92
C ILE A 24 7.63 -4.90 12.39
N ARG A 25 7.12 -3.84 11.77
CA ARG A 25 7.35 -3.47 10.35
C ARG A 25 7.72 -2.00 10.30
N ASN A 26 8.83 -1.68 9.65
CA ASN A 26 9.26 -0.31 9.40
C ASN A 26 9.08 -0.01 7.91
N VAL A 27 8.15 0.87 7.58
CA VAL A 27 7.74 1.15 6.20
C VAL A 27 7.87 2.63 5.91
N VAL A 28 8.63 2.98 4.87
CA VAL A 28 8.75 4.36 4.40
C VAL A 28 7.84 4.60 3.20
N LEU A 29 7.13 5.73 3.21
CA LEU A 29 6.35 6.19 2.07
C LEU A 29 7.22 7.07 1.17
N VAL A 30 7.24 6.73 -0.11
CA VAL A 30 8.00 7.42 -1.16
C VAL A 30 7.04 7.86 -2.28
N GLY A 31 7.30 8.99 -2.87
CA GLY A 31 6.50 9.52 -4.00
C GLY A 31 6.66 11.03 -4.11
N HIS A 32 6.28 11.58 -5.26
CA HIS A 32 6.37 13.02 -5.51
C HIS A 32 5.49 13.84 -4.55
N SER A 33 5.72 15.16 -4.51
CA SER A 33 4.86 16.06 -3.76
C SER A 33 3.44 16.05 -4.33
N GLY A 34 2.44 15.94 -3.45
CA GLY A 34 1.04 15.84 -3.87
C GLY A 34 0.58 14.44 -4.26
N SER A 35 1.43 13.41 -4.17
CA SER A 35 1.00 12.02 -4.44
C SER A 35 0.07 11.42 -3.37
N GLY A 36 -0.26 12.15 -2.30
CA GLY A 36 -1.19 11.70 -1.26
C GLY A 36 -0.54 10.89 -0.13
N LYS A 37 0.79 10.93 0.06
CA LYS A 37 1.50 10.18 1.13
C LYS A 37 0.93 10.47 2.52
N THR A 38 0.93 11.72 2.94
CA THR A 38 0.41 12.16 4.23
C THR A 38 -1.07 11.81 4.41
N THR A 39 -1.88 11.99 3.37
CA THR A 39 -3.29 11.59 3.37
C THR A 39 -3.46 10.07 3.53
N LEU A 40 -2.57 9.28 2.92
CA LEU A 40 -2.56 7.83 3.07
C LEU A 40 -2.16 7.42 4.49
N VAL A 41 -1.18 8.09 5.11
CA VAL A 41 -0.80 7.87 6.52
C VAL A 41 -1.99 8.10 7.44
N GLU A 42 -2.74 9.18 7.25
CA GLU A 42 -3.95 9.49 8.01
C GLU A 42 -5.03 8.40 7.82
N ALA A 43 -5.23 7.94 6.58
CA ALA A 43 -6.20 6.89 6.29
C ALA A 43 -5.83 5.55 6.94
N LEU A 44 -4.54 5.18 6.92
CA LEU A 44 -4.02 3.98 7.59
C LEU A 44 -4.14 4.09 9.11
N ALA A 45 -3.81 5.25 9.69
CA ALA A 45 -3.92 5.52 11.12
C ALA A 45 -5.39 5.45 11.59
N LEU A 46 -6.33 5.97 10.80
CA LEU A 46 -7.77 5.88 11.08
C LEU A 46 -8.25 4.43 11.01
N THR A 47 -7.91 3.71 9.95
CA THR A 47 -8.31 2.30 9.75
C THR A 47 -7.76 1.39 10.85
N ALA A 48 -6.52 1.61 11.27
CA ALA A 48 -5.90 0.89 12.38
C ALA A 48 -6.43 1.33 13.78
N GLY A 49 -7.33 2.31 13.84
CA GLY A 49 -7.86 2.86 15.10
C GLY A 49 -6.82 3.64 15.92
N ALA A 50 -5.72 4.06 15.29
CA ALA A 50 -4.70 4.87 15.91
C ALA A 50 -5.18 6.30 16.17
N VAL A 51 -6.07 6.79 15.34
CA VAL A 51 -6.79 8.06 15.49
C VAL A 51 -8.30 7.83 15.40
N ASN A 52 -9.09 8.70 16.01
CA ASN A 52 -10.54 8.62 15.95
C ASN A 52 -11.13 9.34 14.71
N ARG A 53 -10.35 10.21 14.10
CA ARG A 53 -10.68 11.00 12.92
C ARG A 53 -9.40 11.26 12.14
N ALA A 54 -9.44 11.10 10.82
CA ALA A 54 -8.34 11.49 9.96
C ALA A 54 -8.17 13.02 9.98
N GLY A 55 -6.93 13.48 10.12
CA GLY A 55 -6.57 14.88 9.91
C GLY A 55 -6.57 15.22 8.44
N ARG A 56 -6.59 16.53 8.12
CA ARG A 56 -6.37 17.04 6.78
C ARG A 56 -5.15 17.93 6.77
N VAL A 57 -4.32 17.80 5.76
CA VAL A 57 -3.12 18.63 5.58
C VAL A 57 -3.51 20.11 5.47
N GLU A 58 -4.60 20.39 4.74
CA GLU A 58 -5.12 21.74 4.51
C GLU A 58 -5.56 22.44 5.81
N ASP A 59 -6.04 21.68 6.78
CA ASP A 59 -6.54 22.20 8.06
C ASP A 59 -5.45 22.21 9.16
N GLY A 60 -4.22 21.73 8.83
CA GLY A 60 -3.14 21.58 9.82
C GLY A 60 -3.44 20.57 10.93
N GLY A 61 -4.35 19.63 10.67
CA GLY A 61 -4.78 18.61 11.64
C GLY A 61 -4.13 17.23 11.43
N SER A 62 -3.15 17.13 10.55
CA SER A 62 -2.44 15.87 10.25
C SER A 62 -1.59 15.42 11.45
N VAL A 63 -1.52 14.09 11.65
CA VAL A 63 -0.67 13.48 12.70
C VAL A 63 0.82 13.50 12.33
N SER A 64 1.15 13.65 11.06
CA SER A 64 2.53 13.68 10.55
C SER A 64 3.07 15.09 10.39
N ASP A 65 2.25 16.08 10.01
CA ASP A 65 2.65 17.47 9.81
C ASP A 65 2.36 18.29 11.08
N TYR A 66 3.34 18.51 11.91
CA TYR A 66 3.18 19.19 13.21
C TYR A 66 4.03 20.47 13.33
N ASP A 67 4.87 20.78 12.35
CA ASP A 67 5.68 22.01 12.37
C ASP A 67 4.86 23.21 11.81
N GLU A 68 5.07 24.40 12.39
CA GLU A 68 4.43 25.62 11.90
C GLU A 68 4.74 25.93 10.45
N ILE A 69 5.90 25.50 9.94
CA ILE A 69 6.31 25.69 8.55
C ILE A 69 5.48 24.78 7.65
N GLU A 70 5.24 23.53 8.05
CA GLU A 70 4.40 22.58 7.33
C GLU A 70 2.97 23.08 7.21
N HIS A 71 2.40 23.58 8.30
CA HIS A 71 1.07 24.21 8.30
C HIS A 71 0.98 25.43 7.39
N ARG A 72 2.00 26.31 7.39
CA ARG A 72 2.02 27.50 6.53
C ARG A 72 2.18 27.18 5.06
N GLN A 73 2.95 26.14 4.76
CA GLN A 73 3.26 25.73 3.38
C GLN A 73 2.31 24.66 2.86
N GLN A 74 1.48 24.08 3.74
CA GLN A 74 0.62 22.91 3.46
C GLN A 74 1.42 21.76 2.82
N ARG A 75 2.61 21.47 3.38
CA ARG A 75 3.59 20.52 2.85
C ARG A 75 4.44 19.94 3.95
N SER A 76 4.70 18.64 3.88
CA SER A 76 5.69 17.99 4.75
C SER A 76 7.10 18.44 4.38
N VAL A 77 7.87 18.87 5.37
CA VAL A 77 9.28 19.31 5.23
C VAL A 77 10.23 18.41 6.04
N GLN A 78 9.73 17.64 6.99
CA GLN A 78 10.48 16.73 7.84
C GLN A 78 9.99 15.29 7.71
N LEU A 79 10.86 14.35 8.04
CA LEU A 79 10.49 12.95 8.21
C LEU A 79 9.65 12.79 9.48
N SER A 80 8.47 12.23 9.35
CA SER A 80 7.56 11.94 10.47
C SER A 80 7.38 10.45 10.69
N LEU A 81 7.23 10.04 11.95
CA LEU A 81 6.97 8.65 12.35
C LEU A 81 5.58 8.52 12.95
N VAL A 82 4.73 7.74 12.29
CA VAL A 82 3.38 7.42 12.77
C VAL A 82 3.28 5.93 13.08
N PRO A 83 3.24 5.53 14.36
CA PRO A 83 3.10 4.15 14.74
C PRO A 83 1.63 3.73 14.77
N VAL A 84 1.31 2.60 14.13
CA VAL A 84 -0.01 1.97 14.18
C VAL A 84 0.12 0.50 14.59
N ALA A 85 -0.98 -0.11 15.03
CA ALA A 85 -1.04 -1.53 15.33
C ALA A 85 -2.07 -2.20 14.43
N TRP A 86 -1.69 -3.31 13.78
CA TRP A 86 -2.57 -4.10 12.95
C TRP A 86 -2.25 -5.58 13.13
N ASP A 87 -3.27 -6.40 13.39
CA ASP A 87 -3.15 -7.85 13.59
C ASP A 87 -2.00 -8.28 14.54
N GLY A 88 -1.84 -7.56 15.65
CA GLY A 88 -0.79 -7.81 16.64
C GLY A 88 0.62 -7.39 16.23
N ILE A 89 0.78 -6.75 15.07
CA ILE A 89 2.03 -6.20 14.54
C ILE A 89 2.06 -4.69 14.78
N LYS A 90 3.19 -4.18 15.21
CA LYS A 90 3.48 -2.74 15.25
C LYS A 90 4.04 -2.31 13.91
N ILE A 91 3.36 -1.41 13.23
CA ILE A 91 3.82 -0.81 11.99
C ILE A 91 4.31 0.60 12.30
N ASN A 92 5.56 0.88 12.01
CA ASN A 92 6.15 2.21 12.05
C ASN A 92 6.09 2.77 10.62
N ILE A 93 5.17 3.70 10.38
CA ILE A 93 5.02 4.38 9.10
C ILE A 93 5.90 5.63 9.12
N LEU A 94 6.85 5.71 8.18
CA LEU A 94 7.75 6.84 8.00
C LEU A 94 7.22 7.68 6.82
N ASP A 95 6.62 8.82 7.13
CA ASP A 95 6.14 9.77 6.12
C ASP A 95 7.28 10.70 5.70
N THR A 96 7.60 10.73 4.41
CA THR A 96 8.72 11.51 3.89
C THR A 96 8.24 12.70 3.05
N PRO A 97 8.97 13.82 3.08
CA PRO A 97 8.71 14.92 2.17
C PRO A 97 8.85 14.49 0.70
N GLY A 98 7.93 14.94 -0.17
CA GLY A 98 7.93 14.60 -1.60
C GLY A 98 8.72 15.56 -2.49
N TYR A 99 9.39 16.57 -1.94
CA TYR A 99 10.17 17.53 -2.70
C TYR A 99 11.65 17.15 -2.78
N ALA A 100 12.25 17.33 -3.93
CA ALA A 100 13.66 17.03 -4.17
C ALA A 100 14.62 17.80 -3.24
N ASP A 101 14.21 18.96 -2.74
CA ASP A 101 15.00 19.77 -1.80
C ASP A 101 15.20 19.06 -0.45
N PHE A 102 14.33 18.13 -0.08
CA PHE A 102 14.37 17.37 1.17
C PHE A 102 14.88 15.93 1.02
N VAL A 103 15.72 15.68 0.02
CA VAL A 103 16.28 14.35 -0.25
C VAL A 103 17.02 13.75 0.96
N GLY A 104 17.55 14.59 1.85
CA GLY A 104 18.18 14.14 3.11
C GLY A 104 17.20 13.43 4.04
N GLU A 105 15.99 13.97 4.20
CA GLU A 105 14.91 13.39 5.00
C GLU A 105 14.41 12.08 4.38
N LEU A 106 14.25 12.06 3.06
CA LEU A 106 13.87 10.85 2.33
C LEU A 106 14.90 9.73 2.56
N ARG A 107 16.20 10.01 2.40
CA ARG A 107 17.27 9.01 2.61
C ARG A 107 17.38 8.58 4.06
N ALA A 108 17.11 9.47 5.03
CA ALA A 108 17.01 9.08 6.43
C ALA A 108 15.88 8.09 6.68
N GLY A 109 14.70 8.34 6.08
CA GLY A 109 13.56 7.42 6.10
C GLY A 109 13.88 6.07 5.48
N LEU A 110 14.50 6.05 4.29
CA LEU A 110 14.92 4.80 3.61
C LEU A 110 15.88 3.97 4.45
N ARG A 111 16.83 4.61 5.17
CA ARG A 111 17.76 3.90 6.05
C ARG A 111 17.12 3.35 7.33
N ALA A 112 16.02 3.94 7.77
CA ALA A 112 15.30 3.51 8.97
C ALA A 112 14.22 2.45 8.66
N ALA A 113 13.86 2.25 7.39
CA ALA A 113 12.82 1.35 6.95
C ALA A 113 13.35 -0.02 6.51
N ASP A 114 12.47 -1.02 6.59
CA ASP A 114 12.71 -2.38 6.11
C ASP A 114 12.08 -2.61 4.73
N ALA A 115 11.12 -1.77 4.36
CA ALA A 115 10.42 -1.80 3.07
C ALA A 115 9.96 -0.39 2.67
N ALA A 116 9.77 -0.17 1.37
CA ALA A 116 9.29 1.08 0.81
C ALA A 116 7.93 0.92 0.13
N LEU A 117 7.03 1.87 0.41
CA LEU A 117 5.73 1.99 -0.22
C LEU A 117 5.73 3.18 -1.17
N PHE A 118 5.70 2.90 -2.47
CA PHE A 118 5.70 3.92 -3.51
C PHE A 118 4.27 4.40 -3.77
N VAL A 119 4.02 5.66 -3.44
CA VAL A 119 2.70 6.30 -3.58
C VAL A 119 2.68 7.07 -4.89
N VAL A 120 1.88 6.61 -5.84
CA VAL A 120 1.76 7.14 -7.20
C VAL A 120 0.36 7.72 -7.40
N SER A 121 0.28 8.97 -7.83
CA SER A 121 -0.99 9.60 -8.16
C SER A 121 -1.49 9.09 -9.52
N ALA A 122 -2.75 8.66 -9.61
CA ALA A 122 -3.38 8.24 -10.86
C ALA A 122 -3.52 9.39 -11.89
N SER A 123 -3.43 10.64 -11.44
CA SER A 123 -3.47 11.81 -12.32
C SER A 123 -2.10 12.25 -12.83
N ASP A 124 -1.03 11.99 -12.07
CA ASP A 124 0.30 12.53 -12.35
C ASP A 124 1.31 11.47 -12.80
N GLY A 125 1.04 10.19 -12.45
CA GLY A 125 1.90 9.06 -12.80
C GLY A 125 3.25 9.05 -12.07
N VAL A 126 4.27 8.54 -12.72
CA VAL A 126 5.62 8.37 -12.17
C VAL A 126 6.54 9.49 -12.67
N ASP A 127 7.10 10.27 -11.75
CA ASP A 127 8.11 11.28 -12.08
C ASP A 127 9.55 10.75 -12.01
N GLY A 128 10.50 11.53 -12.53
CA GLY A 128 11.91 11.14 -12.58
C GLY A 128 12.55 10.97 -11.19
N SER A 129 12.09 11.73 -10.19
CA SER A 129 12.61 11.63 -8.82
C SER A 129 12.15 10.34 -8.15
N THR A 130 10.90 9.94 -8.34
CA THR A 130 10.35 8.68 -7.84
C THR A 130 11.07 7.48 -8.48
N ARG A 131 11.36 7.54 -9.78
CA ARG A 131 12.12 6.51 -10.48
C ARG A 131 13.54 6.35 -9.92
N MET A 132 14.23 7.46 -9.68
CA MET A 132 15.58 7.42 -9.10
C MET A 132 15.59 6.76 -7.71
N VAL A 133 14.60 7.06 -6.87
CA VAL A 133 14.49 6.42 -5.54
C VAL A 133 14.14 4.94 -5.66
N TRP A 134 13.35 4.55 -6.67
CA TRP A 134 13.08 3.15 -6.96
C TRP A 134 14.37 2.37 -7.26
N GLU A 135 15.24 2.94 -8.10
CA GLU A 135 16.55 2.38 -8.44
C GLU A 135 17.48 2.31 -7.21
N GLU A 136 17.48 3.35 -6.35
CA GLU A 136 18.23 3.32 -5.07
C GLU A 136 17.76 2.17 -4.16
N CYS A 137 16.45 1.93 -4.06
CA CYS A 137 15.88 0.81 -3.33
C CYS A 137 16.24 -0.54 -3.97
N ALA A 138 16.22 -0.63 -5.31
CA ALA A 138 16.60 -1.84 -6.06
C ALA A 138 18.04 -2.23 -5.79
N ALA A 139 18.95 -1.25 -5.81
CA ALA A 139 20.39 -1.48 -5.61
C ALA A 139 20.72 -2.13 -4.26
N VAL A 140 19.88 -1.95 -3.25
CA VAL A 140 20.05 -2.57 -1.91
C VAL A 140 19.11 -3.76 -1.68
N GLY A 141 18.30 -4.14 -2.68
CA GLY A 141 17.32 -5.22 -2.57
C GLY A 141 16.19 -4.93 -1.58
N MET A 142 15.84 -3.65 -1.38
CA MET A 142 14.75 -3.26 -0.49
C MET A 142 13.40 -3.73 -1.05
N PRO A 143 12.58 -4.45 -0.27
CA PRO A 143 11.21 -4.78 -0.63
C PRO A 143 10.38 -3.54 -0.91
N ARG A 144 9.56 -3.60 -1.97
CA ARG A 144 8.77 -2.46 -2.44
C ARG A 144 7.37 -2.89 -2.81
N ALA A 145 6.41 -2.00 -2.60
CA ALA A 145 5.05 -2.10 -3.12
C ALA A 145 4.60 -0.75 -3.67
N ILE A 146 3.59 -0.74 -4.50
CA ILE A 146 3.07 0.45 -5.15
C ILE A 146 1.63 0.68 -4.70
N VAL A 147 1.30 1.93 -4.36
CA VAL A 147 -0.07 2.33 -4.04
C VAL A 147 -0.50 3.44 -4.97
N ILE A 148 -1.55 3.20 -5.71
CA ILE A 148 -2.16 4.19 -6.61
C ILE A 148 -3.25 4.94 -5.84
N THR A 149 -3.11 6.25 -5.82
CA THR A 149 -3.99 7.22 -5.13
C THR A 149 -4.70 8.13 -6.13
N HIS A 150 -5.51 9.07 -5.62
CA HIS A 150 -6.24 10.05 -6.44
C HIS A 150 -7.13 9.42 -7.52
N LEU A 151 -7.75 8.27 -7.17
CA LEU A 151 -8.68 7.56 -8.06
C LEU A 151 -9.99 8.31 -8.28
N GLU A 152 -10.26 9.32 -7.48
CA GLU A 152 -11.39 10.25 -7.61
C GLU A 152 -11.18 11.32 -8.70
N ALA A 153 -9.98 11.50 -9.20
CA ALA A 153 -9.69 12.49 -10.23
C ALA A 153 -10.36 12.11 -11.57
N ALA A 154 -10.87 13.11 -12.29
CA ALA A 154 -11.66 12.90 -13.52
C ALA A 154 -10.91 12.16 -14.64
N ARG A 155 -9.56 12.13 -14.60
CA ARG A 155 -8.70 11.42 -15.57
C ARG A 155 -7.98 10.23 -14.94
N ALA A 156 -8.36 9.84 -13.73
CA ALA A 156 -7.74 8.72 -13.05
C ALA A 156 -8.08 7.40 -13.75
N ASP A 157 -7.04 6.69 -14.15
CA ASP A 157 -7.12 5.35 -14.73
C ASP A 157 -6.14 4.45 -13.98
N PHE A 158 -6.67 3.49 -13.25
CA PHE A 158 -5.88 2.57 -12.44
C PHE A 158 -5.06 1.62 -13.32
N GLU A 159 -5.65 1.10 -14.39
CA GLU A 159 -5.00 0.14 -15.29
C GLU A 159 -3.87 0.81 -16.05
N GLU A 160 -4.12 2.00 -16.62
CA GLU A 160 -3.10 2.77 -17.30
C GLU A 160 -1.97 3.20 -16.34
N THR A 161 -2.31 3.61 -15.11
CA THR A 161 -1.29 3.95 -14.10
C THR A 161 -0.48 2.73 -13.70
N THR A 162 -1.12 1.56 -13.57
CA THR A 162 -0.42 0.29 -13.30
C THR A 162 0.54 -0.05 -14.44
N ARG A 163 0.12 0.13 -15.70
CA ARG A 163 0.98 -0.07 -16.87
C ARG A 163 2.18 0.88 -16.86
N ILE A 164 1.97 2.15 -16.56
CA ILE A 164 3.06 3.14 -16.42
C ILE A 164 4.02 2.72 -15.30
N CYS A 165 3.51 2.22 -14.17
CA CYS A 165 4.35 1.70 -13.09
C CYS A 165 5.16 0.47 -13.54
N ALA A 166 4.54 -0.46 -14.27
CA ALA A 166 5.23 -1.64 -14.79
C ALA A 166 6.36 -1.25 -15.78
N GLU A 167 6.13 -0.27 -16.65
CA GLU A 167 7.16 0.25 -17.56
C GLU A 167 8.28 1.03 -16.83
N ALA A 168 7.93 1.73 -15.74
CA ALA A 168 8.89 2.54 -15.00
C ALA A 168 9.74 1.74 -13.99
N PHE A 169 9.19 0.65 -13.44
CA PHE A 169 9.70 -0.06 -12.28
C PHE A 169 9.96 -1.56 -12.51
N GLY A 170 9.42 -2.13 -13.59
CA GLY A 170 9.54 -3.55 -13.88
C GLY A 170 10.88 -3.95 -14.51
N ASP A 171 11.76 -2.99 -14.82
CA ASP A 171 13.02 -3.21 -15.52
C ASP A 171 12.83 -4.09 -16.77
N ASP A 172 13.38 -5.32 -16.76
CA ASP A 172 13.26 -6.29 -17.85
C ASP A 172 12.04 -7.23 -17.70
N ASP A 173 11.32 -7.15 -16.57
CA ASP A 173 10.15 -8.01 -16.26
C ASP A 173 8.92 -7.18 -15.82
N PRO A 174 8.08 -6.75 -16.77
CA PRO A 174 6.85 -6.02 -16.45
C PRO A 174 5.85 -6.85 -15.64
N ASP A 175 5.94 -8.17 -15.64
CA ASP A 175 5.07 -9.06 -14.86
C ASP A 175 5.49 -9.17 -13.38
N ALA A 176 6.62 -8.57 -13.00
CA ALA A 176 6.97 -8.34 -11.60
C ALA A 176 6.12 -7.25 -10.91
N VAL A 177 5.40 -6.40 -11.69
CA VAL A 177 4.57 -5.30 -11.21
C VAL A 177 3.11 -5.55 -11.57
N LEU A 178 2.37 -6.17 -10.67
CA LEU A 178 0.98 -6.59 -10.93
C LEU A 178 0.03 -6.18 -9.80
N PRO A 179 -1.26 -5.88 -10.13
CA PRO A 179 -2.27 -5.56 -9.14
C PRO A 179 -2.67 -6.80 -8.34
N LEU A 180 -2.94 -6.61 -7.04
CA LEU A 180 -3.55 -7.64 -6.19
C LEU A 180 -5.07 -7.53 -6.16
N TYR A 181 -5.59 -6.34 -6.42
CA TYR A 181 -7.00 -5.99 -6.43
C TYR A 181 -7.30 -5.09 -7.61
N LEU A 182 -8.47 -5.26 -8.21
CA LEU A 182 -9.00 -4.35 -9.22
C LEU A 182 -10.02 -3.39 -8.59
N PRO A 183 -9.93 -2.07 -8.88
CA PRO A 183 -10.94 -1.12 -8.42
C PRO A 183 -12.30 -1.37 -9.05
N LEU A 184 -13.35 -1.37 -8.22
CA LEU A 184 -14.72 -1.44 -8.68
C LEU A 184 -15.31 -0.03 -8.73
N ARG A 185 -15.81 0.36 -9.88
CA ARG A 185 -16.51 1.64 -10.05
C ARG A 185 -17.98 1.50 -9.70
N GLY A 186 -18.51 2.48 -8.99
CA GLY A 186 -19.92 2.62 -8.68
C GLY A 186 -20.73 3.13 -9.88
N ALA A 187 -21.98 3.52 -9.61
CA ALA A 187 -22.83 4.14 -10.62
C ALA A 187 -22.26 5.52 -11.05
N GLU A 188 -22.41 5.85 -12.34
CA GLU A 188 -22.04 7.17 -12.82
C GLU A 188 -22.87 8.27 -12.14
N GLY A 189 -22.19 9.30 -11.65
CA GLY A 189 -22.80 10.50 -11.12
C GLY A 189 -23.35 11.41 -12.23
N PRO A 190 -24.03 12.52 -11.85
CA PRO A 190 -24.55 13.50 -12.81
C PRO A 190 -23.47 14.20 -13.66
N ASP A 191 -22.23 14.16 -13.21
CA ASP A 191 -21.04 14.68 -13.87
C ASP A 191 -20.38 13.69 -14.84
N GLY A 192 -20.99 12.49 -15.01
CA GLY A 192 -20.46 11.42 -15.84
C GLY A 192 -19.25 10.68 -15.21
N HIS A 193 -18.93 10.95 -13.94
CA HIS A 193 -17.85 10.27 -13.24
C HIS A 193 -18.41 9.11 -12.39
N ALA A 194 -17.81 7.93 -12.53
CA ALA A 194 -18.13 6.75 -11.71
C ALA A 194 -17.04 6.62 -10.61
N PRO A 195 -17.36 6.92 -9.35
CA PRO A 195 -16.38 6.83 -8.27
C PRO A 195 -15.96 5.38 -8.02
N VAL A 196 -14.73 5.18 -7.57
CA VAL A 196 -14.31 3.86 -7.09
C VAL A 196 -14.91 3.62 -5.71
N THR A 197 -15.73 2.59 -5.60
CA THR A 197 -16.51 2.27 -4.38
C THR A 197 -16.10 0.96 -3.74
N GLY A 198 -15.27 0.17 -4.40
CA GLY A 198 -14.86 -1.13 -3.90
C GLY A 198 -13.61 -1.66 -4.59
N LEU A 199 -13.22 -2.85 -4.18
CA LEU A 199 -12.10 -3.61 -4.71
C LEU A 199 -12.52 -5.06 -4.96
N VAL A 200 -11.99 -5.68 -6.01
CA VAL A 200 -12.12 -7.11 -6.23
C VAL A 200 -10.76 -7.77 -6.07
N GLY A 201 -10.65 -8.69 -5.12
CA GLY A 201 -9.42 -9.43 -4.85
C GLY A 201 -9.16 -10.49 -5.92
N LEU A 202 -8.02 -10.40 -6.61
CA LEU A 202 -7.68 -11.32 -7.69
C LEU A 202 -7.44 -12.75 -7.20
N LEU A 203 -6.75 -12.93 -6.08
CA LEU A 203 -6.50 -14.26 -5.52
C LEU A 203 -7.76 -14.85 -4.87
N THR A 204 -8.45 -14.06 -4.06
CA THR A 204 -9.59 -14.52 -3.25
C THR A 204 -10.89 -14.59 -4.02
N ARG A 205 -11.00 -13.88 -5.16
CA ARG A 205 -12.24 -13.67 -5.93
C ARG A 205 -13.37 -13.08 -5.09
N LYS A 206 -13.04 -12.22 -4.13
CA LYS A 206 -14.01 -11.56 -3.26
C LYS A 206 -14.10 -10.09 -3.59
N LEU A 207 -15.31 -9.57 -3.48
CA LEU A 207 -15.61 -8.16 -3.62
C LEU A 207 -15.60 -7.51 -2.24
N PHE A 208 -14.92 -6.40 -2.11
CA PHE A 208 -14.83 -5.58 -0.92
C PHE A 208 -15.47 -4.22 -1.21
N ASP A 209 -16.68 -4.01 -0.72
CA ASP A 209 -17.44 -2.79 -0.90
C ASP A 209 -17.17 -1.81 0.24
N TYR A 210 -16.78 -0.60 -0.10
CA TYR A 210 -16.49 0.51 0.81
C TYR A 210 -17.52 1.64 0.73
N SER A 211 -18.58 1.50 -0.10
CA SER A 211 -19.58 2.54 -0.36
C SER A 211 -20.31 3.04 0.89
N THR A 212 -20.36 2.22 1.95
CA THR A 212 -21.02 2.56 3.22
C THR A 212 -20.08 3.09 4.29
N GLY A 213 -18.79 3.28 3.97
CA GLY A 213 -17.76 3.72 4.92
C GLY A 213 -17.20 2.63 5.84
N GLU A 214 -17.66 1.40 5.66
CA GLU A 214 -17.14 0.19 6.30
C GLU A 214 -16.95 -0.88 5.24
N ARG A 215 -15.85 -1.63 5.30
CA ARG A 215 -15.54 -2.73 4.38
C ARG A 215 -16.55 -3.86 4.53
N LYS A 216 -17.25 -4.18 3.45
CA LYS A 216 -18.16 -5.33 3.37
C LYS A 216 -17.67 -6.31 2.32
N GLU A 217 -17.70 -7.58 2.64
CA GLU A 217 -17.26 -8.67 1.78
C GLU A 217 -18.48 -9.33 1.10
N SER A 218 -18.38 -9.59 -0.20
CA SER A 218 -19.38 -10.31 -0.99
C SER A 218 -18.71 -11.02 -2.18
N GLU A 219 -19.49 -11.80 -2.93
CA GLU A 219 -19.02 -12.43 -4.17
C GLU A 219 -19.21 -11.45 -5.35
N PRO A 220 -18.28 -11.43 -6.32
CA PRO A 220 -18.40 -10.62 -7.53
C PRO A 220 -19.56 -11.08 -8.41
N GLY A 221 -20.17 -10.16 -9.15
CA GLY A 221 -21.23 -10.45 -10.11
C GLY A 221 -20.72 -11.26 -11.31
N ALA A 222 -21.61 -11.98 -11.97
CA ALA A 222 -21.26 -12.83 -13.11
C ALA A 222 -20.71 -12.05 -14.32
N ASP A 223 -21.06 -10.78 -14.45
CA ASP A 223 -20.59 -9.84 -15.47
C ASP A 223 -19.13 -9.38 -15.26
N GLN A 224 -18.63 -9.47 -14.04
CA GLN A 224 -17.27 -9.09 -13.66
C GLN A 224 -16.25 -10.23 -13.80
N LEU A 225 -16.72 -11.47 -13.87
CA LEU A 225 -15.86 -12.66 -13.83
C LEU A 225 -14.86 -12.79 -15.00
N PRO A 226 -15.21 -12.46 -16.27
CA PRO A 226 -14.27 -12.65 -17.40
C PRO A 226 -13.01 -11.79 -17.25
N ASP A 227 -13.13 -10.50 -16.96
CA ASP A 227 -12.01 -9.57 -16.78
C ASP A 227 -11.19 -9.93 -15.54
N LEU A 228 -11.89 -10.38 -14.48
CA LEU A 228 -11.26 -10.87 -13.26
C LEU A 228 -10.40 -12.12 -13.52
N ASP A 229 -10.88 -13.06 -14.33
CA ASP A 229 -10.17 -14.30 -14.60
C ASP A 229 -8.88 -14.06 -15.42
N GLU A 230 -8.88 -13.15 -16.39
CA GLU A 230 -7.68 -12.77 -17.14
C GLU A 230 -6.63 -12.15 -16.21
N ALA A 231 -6.99 -11.12 -15.45
CA ALA A 231 -6.08 -10.45 -14.52
C ALA A 231 -5.57 -11.41 -13.42
N ARG A 232 -6.44 -12.32 -12.95
CA ARG A 232 -6.09 -13.33 -11.96
C ARG A 232 -5.06 -14.34 -12.50
N ASN A 233 -5.25 -14.84 -13.72
CA ASN A 233 -4.32 -15.79 -14.31
C ASN A 233 -2.94 -15.16 -14.45
N ARG A 234 -2.86 -13.93 -14.96
CA ARG A 234 -1.60 -13.19 -15.05
C ARG A 234 -0.93 -13.00 -13.69
N LEU A 235 -1.70 -12.65 -12.65
CA LEU A 235 -1.18 -12.53 -11.28
C LEU A 235 -0.65 -13.86 -10.75
N ILE A 236 -1.36 -14.97 -10.96
CA ILE A 236 -0.93 -16.31 -10.54
C ILE A 236 0.36 -16.71 -11.24
N GLU A 237 0.46 -16.49 -12.55
CA GLU A 237 1.66 -16.79 -13.33
C GLU A 237 2.86 -16.00 -12.83
N GLY A 238 2.70 -14.68 -12.54
CA GLY A 238 3.74 -13.85 -11.95
C GLY A 238 4.19 -14.32 -10.56
N ILE A 239 3.25 -14.75 -9.70
CA ILE A 239 3.59 -15.30 -8.38
C ILE A 239 4.34 -16.63 -8.50
N ILE A 240 3.86 -17.53 -9.37
CA ILE A 240 4.47 -18.85 -9.58
C ILE A 240 5.87 -18.73 -10.18
N ALA A 241 6.11 -17.76 -11.05
CA ALA A 241 7.43 -17.51 -11.64
C ALA A 241 8.49 -17.21 -10.55
N GLU A 242 8.09 -16.63 -9.42
CA GLU A 242 8.95 -16.33 -8.28
C GLU A 242 8.91 -17.39 -7.17
N SER A 243 8.17 -18.50 -7.38
CA SER A 243 8.07 -19.60 -6.42
C SER A 243 9.38 -20.39 -6.31
N GLU A 244 9.64 -20.94 -5.14
CA GLU A 244 10.74 -21.89 -4.92
C GLU A 244 10.44 -23.31 -5.44
N ASP A 245 9.18 -23.60 -5.74
CA ASP A 245 8.75 -24.86 -6.34
C ASP A 245 8.81 -24.79 -7.86
N GLU A 246 9.94 -25.18 -8.42
CA GLU A 246 10.18 -25.17 -9.89
C GLU A 246 9.14 -26.01 -10.67
N THR A 247 8.40 -26.92 -10.02
CA THR A 247 7.37 -27.75 -10.67
C THR A 247 6.00 -27.08 -10.68
N LEU A 248 5.82 -26.02 -9.93
CA LEU A 248 4.50 -25.40 -9.73
C LEU A 248 3.94 -24.81 -11.03
N MET A 249 4.81 -24.21 -11.86
CA MET A 249 4.42 -23.68 -13.18
C MET A 249 3.90 -24.78 -14.09
N ASP A 250 4.62 -25.90 -14.21
CA ASP A 250 4.21 -27.03 -15.07
C ASP A 250 2.87 -27.64 -14.61
N ARG A 251 2.68 -27.74 -13.29
CA ARG A 251 1.44 -28.24 -12.69
C ARG A 251 0.26 -27.30 -12.96
N TYR A 252 0.48 -26.00 -12.82
CA TYR A 252 -0.53 -24.96 -13.10
C TYR A 252 -0.92 -24.97 -14.58
N LEU A 253 0.05 -24.97 -15.51
CA LEU A 253 -0.20 -25.05 -16.96
C LEU A 253 -0.84 -26.41 -17.35
N GLY A 254 -0.58 -27.48 -16.60
CA GLY A 254 -1.24 -28.76 -16.73
C GLY A 254 -2.70 -28.79 -16.24
N GLY A 255 -3.21 -27.67 -15.73
CA GLY A 255 -4.60 -27.53 -15.24
C GLY A 255 -4.80 -27.91 -13.76
N GLU A 256 -3.73 -28.10 -12.99
CA GLU A 256 -3.84 -28.33 -11.55
C GLU A 256 -4.22 -27.02 -10.85
N GLN A 257 -5.20 -27.09 -9.96
CA GLN A 257 -5.59 -25.94 -9.13
C GLN A 257 -4.60 -25.75 -7.97
N VAL A 258 -3.90 -24.62 -7.97
CA VAL A 258 -3.01 -24.24 -6.86
C VAL A 258 -3.85 -23.68 -5.70
N GLU A 259 -3.58 -24.14 -4.50
CA GLU A 259 -4.26 -23.64 -3.30
C GLU A 259 -3.96 -22.16 -3.08
N ILE A 260 -5.00 -21.35 -2.77
CA ILE A 260 -4.86 -19.90 -2.49
C ILE A 260 -3.83 -19.63 -1.40
N LYS A 261 -3.78 -20.49 -0.37
CA LYS A 261 -2.82 -20.37 0.73
C LYS A 261 -1.37 -20.46 0.25
N THR A 262 -1.09 -21.37 -0.69
CA THR A 262 0.25 -21.52 -1.29
C THR A 262 0.60 -20.26 -2.09
N LEU A 263 -0.32 -19.76 -2.92
CA LEU A 263 -0.12 -18.53 -3.69
C LEU A 263 0.14 -17.32 -2.80
N ILE A 264 -0.59 -17.18 -1.69
CA ILE A 264 -0.37 -16.08 -0.72
C ILE A 264 1.02 -16.20 -0.08
N GLN A 265 1.45 -17.39 0.31
CA GLN A 265 2.77 -17.60 0.91
C GLN A 265 3.91 -17.31 -0.08
N ASP A 266 3.76 -17.72 -1.34
CA ASP A 266 4.76 -17.45 -2.38
C ASP A 266 4.79 -15.96 -2.74
N LEU A 267 3.63 -15.29 -2.81
CA LEU A 267 3.52 -13.84 -2.96
C LEU A 267 4.26 -13.10 -1.83
N GLU A 268 3.98 -13.44 -0.56
CA GLU A 268 4.63 -12.83 0.60
C GLU A 268 6.16 -12.99 0.54
N ARG A 269 6.64 -14.17 0.14
CA ARG A 269 8.08 -14.43 -0.04
C ARG A 269 8.68 -13.63 -1.19
N ALA A 270 7.99 -13.57 -2.33
CA ALA A 270 8.45 -12.81 -3.50
C ALA A 270 8.54 -11.31 -3.20
N VAL A 271 7.53 -10.76 -2.51
CA VAL A 271 7.53 -9.36 -2.02
C VAL A 271 8.67 -9.12 -1.05
N ALA A 272 8.85 -9.97 -0.03
CA ALA A 272 9.90 -9.83 0.97
C ALA A 272 11.32 -9.91 0.37
N ARG A 273 11.49 -10.57 -0.78
CA ARG A 273 12.75 -10.64 -1.52
C ARG A 273 12.98 -9.48 -2.49
N GLY A 274 11.99 -8.61 -2.65
CA GLY A 274 12.03 -7.51 -3.61
C GLY A 274 12.05 -7.95 -5.06
N ARG A 275 11.40 -9.07 -5.37
CA ARG A 275 11.27 -9.63 -6.73
C ARG A 275 9.90 -9.45 -7.34
N PHE A 276 8.89 -9.29 -6.51
CA PHE A 276 7.52 -9.01 -6.93
C PHE A 276 7.05 -7.72 -6.25
N PHE A 277 6.43 -6.84 -7.03
CA PHE A 277 6.03 -5.50 -6.59
C PHE A 277 4.51 -5.35 -6.74
N PRO A 278 3.76 -5.67 -5.68
CA PRO A 278 2.31 -5.59 -5.74
C PRO A 278 1.82 -4.16 -5.90
N VAL A 279 0.78 -3.99 -6.71
CA VAL A 279 0.07 -2.72 -6.91
C VAL A 279 -1.28 -2.79 -6.21
N LEU A 280 -1.58 -1.78 -5.40
CA LEU A 280 -2.84 -1.60 -4.71
C LEU A 280 -3.45 -0.24 -5.03
N ALA A 281 -4.77 -0.16 -4.92
CA ALA A 281 -5.51 1.09 -4.96
C ALA A 281 -5.81 1.55 -3.53
N ALA A 282 -5.64 2.84 -3.24
CA ALA A 282 -6.06 3.40 -1.95
C ALA A 282 -6.66 4.80 -2.10
N ALA A 283 -7.69 5.07 -1.30
CA ALA A 283 -8.27 6.39 -1.14
C ALA A 283 -8.60 6.67 0.33
N PRO A 284 -8.59 7.94 0.77
CA PRO A 284 -8.95 8.30 2.13
C PRO A 284 -10.40 7.94 2.43
N ALA A 285 -10.71 7.78 3.70
CA ALA A 285 -12.09 7.60 4.15
C ALA A 285 -12.93 8.84 3.84
N THR A 286 -14.15 8.63 3.37
CA THR A 286 -15.15 9.71 3.24
C THR A 286 -15.57 10.23 4.62
N ASP A 287 -16.17 11.42 4.67
CA ASP A 287 -16.57 12.04 5.93
C ASP A 287 -17.51 11.10 6.73
N GLY A 288 -17.10 10.81 7.97
CA GLY A 288 -17.81 9.90 8.87
C GLY A 288 -17.51 8.41 8.69
N ALA A 289 -16.77 8.00 7.66
CA ALA A 289 -16.32 6.64 7.47
C ALA A 289 -15.13 6.31 8.40
N ARG A 290 -15.00 5.04 8.75
CA ARG A 290 -13.90 4.54 9.58
C ARG A 290 -12.75 3.94 8.80
N GLN A 291 -12.98 3.60 7.54
CA GLN A 291 -12.00 2.94 6.69
C GLN A 291 -11.96 3.63 5.33
N GLY A 292 -10.77 3.90 4.85
CA GLY A 292 -10.52 4.30 3.46
C GLY A 292 -10.50 3.09 2.53
N LEU A 293 -10.80 3.31 1.27
CA LEU A 293 -10.69 2.28 0.24
C LEU A 293 -9.26 1.69 0.21
N GLY A 294 -9.14 0.38 0.22
CA GLY A 294 -7.86 -0.32 0.10
C GLY A 294 -6.94 -0.24 1.32
N THR A 295 -7.33 0.48 2.37
CA THR A 295 -6.46 0.66 3.55
C THR A 295 -6.31 -0.61 4.39
N VAL A 296 -7.35 -1.45 4.45
CA VAL A 296 -7.30 -2.76 5.11
C VAL A 296 -6.35 -3.68 4.35
N GLU A 297 -6.54 -3.80 3.03
CA GLU A 297 -5.72 -4.62 2.15
C GLU A 297 -4.24 -4.21 2.19
N LEU A 298 -3.98 -2.91 2.30
CA LEU A 298 -2.62 -2.39 2.43
C LEU A 298 -1.99 -2.72 3.78
N LEU A 299 -2.74 -2.61 4.89
CA LEU A 299 -2.27 -3.01 6.21
C LEU A 299 -2.00 -4.53 6.27
N ASP A 300 -2.85 -5.34 5.64
CA ASP A 300 -2.65 -6.79 5.53
C ASP A 300 -1.38 -7.12 4.71
N LEU A 301 -1.15 -6.43 3.58
CA LEU A 301 0.09 -6.59 2.80
C LEU A 301 1.33 -6.21 3.63
N ILE A 302 1.28 -5.10 4.36
CA ILE A 302 2.40 -4.65 5.20
C ILE A 302 2.72 -5.69 6.27
N THR A 303 1.72 -6.26 6.92
CA THR A 303 1.94 -7.23 8.01
C THR A 303 2.39 -8.59 7.52
N GLY A 304 1.85 -9.08 6.38
CA GLY A 304 2.16 -10.39 5.81
C GLY A 304 3.36 -10.37 4.86
N GLY A 305 3.40 -9.43 3.92
CA GLY A 305 4.37 -9.43 2.82
C GLY A 305 5.67 -8.70 3.11
N PHE A 306 5.71 -7.72 4.02
CA PHE A 306 6.94 -6.99 4.29
C PHE A 306 7.82 -7.67 5.35
N PRO A 307 9.15 -7.55 5.25
CA PRO A 307 10.07 -8.20 6.16
C PRO A 307 10.05 -7.58 7.55
N THR A 308 10.57 -8.32 8.51
CA THR A 308 10.83 -7.84 9.87
C THR A 308 12.22 -7.23 9.96
N PRO A 309 12.48 -6.33 10.93
CA PRO A 309 13.81 -5.73 11.12
C PRO A 309 14.95 -6.74 11.27
N SER A 310 14.65 -7.97 11.71
CA SER A 310 15.66 -9.04 11.85
C SER A 310 16.12 -9.65 10.52
N ASN A 311 15.34 -9.45 9.45
CA ASN A 311 15.59 -10.03 8.13
C ASN A 311 16.18 -9.03 7.13
N THR A 312 16.23 -7.74 7.48
CA THR A 312 16.78 -6.70 6.62
C THR A 312 18.30 -6.63 6.73
N ARG A 313 18.97 -6.60 5.58
CA ARG A 313 20.39 -6.28 5.53
C ARG A 313 20.55 -4.77 5.70
N CYS A 314 21.23 -4.33 6.74
CA CYS A 314 21.60 -2.93 6.87
C CYS A 314 22.44 -2.53 5.63
N PRO A 315 22.04 -1.50 4.87
CA PRO A 315 22.91 -0.96 3.83
C PRO A 315 24.19 -0.44 4.49
N ALA A 316 25.33 -0.80 3.92
CA ALA A 316 26.65 -0.42 4.41
C ALA A 316 26.90 1.10 4.31
#